data_9296f23cf72eb8768c46317384ad8d7a
#
_entry.id   9296f23cf72eb8768c46317384ad8d7a
#
_cell.length_a   1.000
_cell.length_b   1.000
_cell.length_c   1.000
_cell.angle_alpha   90.00
_cell.angle_beta   90.00
_cell.angle_gamma   90.00
#
_symmetry.space_group_name_H-M   'P 1'
#
loop_
_entity.id
_entity.type
_entity.pdbx_description
1 polymer ?
#
loop_
_entity_poly.entity_id
_entity_poly.type
_entity_poly.pdbx_seq_one_letter_code
_entity_poly.pdbx_strand_id
1 'polypeptide(L)'
;LAIDSEGNVYVSEYGNDRIQVFNPQGRFLRKWGSEGSGDGEFSRPQGLAIDGEGIVYVSEYGNDRIQVFDPQGRFLRKWESEGNGDGEFSQPQGLAIDSDGDVYVSDQGNHRILVFKPTV
;
A
#
# COMPACT_ATOMS: atom_id res chain seq x y z
N LEU A 1 -7.70 3.52 -2.85
CA LEU A 1 -7.71 4.21 -4.13
C LEU A 1 -6.69 5.36 -4.09
N ALA A 2 -5.82 5.44 -5.08
CA ALA A 2 -4.83 6.51 -5.18
C ALA A 2 -4.63 6.87 -6.64
N ILE A 3 -4.11 8.08 -6.90
CA ILE A 3 -3.90 8.60 -8.24
C ILE A 3 -2.45 9.06 -8.36
N ASP A 4 -1.76 8.66 -9.43
CA ASP A 4 -0.38 9.07 -9.63
C ASP A 4 -0.32 10.43 -10.34
N SER A 5 0.91 10.93 -10.62
CA SER A 5 1.09 12.26 -11.19
C SER A 5 0.59 12.36 -12.64
N GLU A 6 0.36 11.24 -13.30
CA GLU A 6 -0.15 11.21 -14.67
C GLU A 6 -1.67 11.00 -14.71
N GLY A 7 -2.31 10.92 -13.56
CA GLY A 7 -3.75 10.73 -13.46
C GLY A 7 -4.19 9.28 -13.51
N ASN A 8 -3.26 8.33 -13.46
CA ASN A 8 -3.63 6.91 -13.43
C ASN A 8 -4.20 6.55 -12.07
N VAL A 9 -5.26 5.75 -12.07
CA VAL A 9 -6.01 5.40 -10.87
C VAL A 9 -5.64 3.99 -10.43
N TYR A 10 -5.18 3.88 -9.19
CA TYR A 10 -4.81 2.61 -8.58
C TYR A 10 -5.89 2.21 -7.60
N VAL A 11 -6.37 0.98 -7.71
CA VAL A 11 -7.50 0.48 -6.90
C VAL A 11 -7.06 -0.77 -6.15
N SER A 12 -7.20 -0.74 -4.84
CA SER A 12 -7.00 -1.94 -4.03
C SER A 12 -8.33 -2.68 -3.94
N GLU A 13 -8.31 -3.98 -4.22
CA GLU A 13 -9.51 -4.81 -4.15
C GLU A 13 -9.40 -5.74 -2.97
N TYR A 14 -10.06 -5.35 -1.90
CA TYR A 14 -10.06 -6.08 -0.65
C TYR A 14 -10.51 -7.55 -0.81
N GLY A 15 -11.55 -7.76 -1.60
CA GLY A 15 -12.13 -9.10 -1.77
C GLY A 15 -11.40 -9.97 -2.78
N ASN A 16 -10.59 -9.37 -3.66
CA ASN A 16 -9.87 -10.12 -4.70
C ASN A 16 -8.38 -10.16 -4.47
N ASP A 17 -7.91 -9.54 -3.38
CA ASP A 17 -6.49 -9.58 -2.99
C ASP A 17 -5.56 -9.15 -4.12
N ARG A 18 -5.88 -8.02 -4.75
CA ARG A 18 -5.09 -7.50 -5.87
C ARG A 18 -5.18 -6.00 -5.98
N ILE A 19 -4.29 -5.44 -6.81
CA ILE A 19 -4.28 -4.03 -7.19
C ILE A 19 -4.54 -3.95 -8.69
N GLN A 20 -5.43 -3.07 -9.13
CA GLN A 20 -5.64 -2.78 -10.54
C GLN A 20 -5.33 -1.33 -10.83
N VAL A 21 -4.83 -1.06 -12.03
CA VAL A 21 -4.48 0.28 -12.46
C VAL A 21 -5.21 0.61 -13.75
N PHE A 22 -5.82 1.80 -13.78
CA PHE A 22 -6.58 2.30 -14.93
C PHE A 22 -6.03 3.68 -15.33
N ASN A 23 -6.12 4.00 -16.63
CA ASN A 23 -5.72 5.32 -17.07
C ASN A 23 -6.84 6.33 -16.75
N PRO A 24 -6.61 7.65 -16.99
CA PRO A 24 -7.63 8.66 -16.66
C PRO A 24 -8.96 8.48 -17.39
N GLN A 25 -9.00 7.76 -18.51
CA GLN A 25 -10.22 7.48 -19.26
C GLN A 25 -10.91 6.20 -18.79
N GLY A 26 -10.37 5.53 -17.77
CA GLY A 26 -10.97 4.32 -17.22
C GLY A 26 -10.57 3.04 -17.93
N ARG A 27 -9.54 3.09 -18.77
CA ARG A 27 -9.05 1.88 -19.45
C ARG A 27 -8.09 1.12 -18.56
N PHE A 28 -8.25 -0.17 -18.50
CA PHE A 28 -7.38 -1.04 -17.74
C PHE A 28 -5.95 -1.00 -18.28
N LEU A 29 -4.97 -0.83 -17.42
CA LEU A 29 -3.56 -0.83 -17.78
C LEU A 29 -2.85 -2.09 -17.31
N ARG A 30 -2.98 -2.45 -16.03
CA ARG A 30 -2.31 -3.62 -15.46
C ARG A 30 -2.90 -3.96 -14.11
N LYS A 31 -2.52 -5.14 -13.62
CA LYS A 31 -2.91 -5.59 -12.28
C LYS A 31 -1.81 -6.47 -11.71
N TRP A 32 -1.76 -6.58 -10.39
CA TRP A 32 -0.87 -7.53 -9.74
C TRP A 32 -1.47 -7.95 -8.42
N GLY A 33 -0.99 -9.10 -7.93
CA GLY A 33 -1.39 -9.64 -6.64
C GLY A 33 -2.24 -10.89 -6.73
N SER A 34 -2.11 -11.71 -5.71
CA SER A 34 -2.91 -12.91 -5.50
C SER A 34 -2.96 -13.15 -4.00
N GLU A 35 -3.90 -13.98 -3.55
CA GLU A 35 -4.03 -14.25 -2.12
C GLU A 35 -2.78 -14.92 -1.56
N GLY A 36 -2.32 -14.45 -0.40
CA GLY A 36 -1.19 -15.06 0.28
C GLY A 36 -0.45 -14.10 1.17
N SER A 37 0.65 -14.58 1.73
CA SER A 37 1.53 -13.81 2.62
C SER A 37 2.95 -13.64 2.09
N GLY A 38 3.22 -14.10 0.87
CA GLY A 38 4.52 -13.95 0.25
C GLY A 38 4.71 -12.56 -0.34
N ASP A 39 5.91 -12.30 -0.86
CA ASP A 39 6.21 -11.02 -1.50
C ASP A 39 5.36 -10.86 -2.76
N GLY A 40 4.63 -9.74 -2.85
CA GLY A 40 3.73 -9.49 -3.97
C GLY A 40 2.38 -10.18 -3.85
N GLU A 41 2.16 -10.96 -2.82
CA GLU A 41 0.85 -11.54 -2.50
C GLU A 41 0.14 -10.66 -1.48
N PHE A 42 -1.17 -10.74 -1.42
CA PHE A 42 -1.96 -9.89 -0.53
C PHE A 42 -2.96 -10.69 0.26
N SER A 43 -3.28 -10.17 1.44
CA SER A 43 -4.46 -10.57 2.18
C SER A 43 -5.16 -9.30 2.62
N ARG A 44 -6.32 -9.04 2.02
CA ARG A 44 -7.18 -7.89 2.31
C ARG A 44 -6.42 -6.56 2.19
N PRO A 45 -5.91 -6.23 1.00
CA PRO A 45 -5.27 -4.94 0.78
C PRO A 45 -6.32 -3.84 0.86
N GLN A 46 -6.02 -2.75 1.56
CA GLN A 46 -6.96 -1.64 1.73
C GLN A 46 -6.37 -0.31 1.34
N GLY A 47 -5.37 0.16 2.07
CA GLY A 47 -4.80 1.46 1.85
C GLY A 47 -3.83 1.47 0.68
N LEU A 48 -3.89 2.53 -0.10
CA LEU A 48 -2.97 2.79 -1.18
C LEU A 48 -2.48 4.21 -1.09
N ALA A 49 -1.19 4.41 -1.31
CA ALA A 49 -0.63 5.75 -1.47
C ALA A 49 0.50 5.68 -2.47
N ILE A 50 0.71 6.77 -3.22
CA ILE A 50 1.71 6.83 -4.27
C ILE A 50 2.54 8.08 -4.03
N ASP A 51 3.88 7.95 -4.02
CA ASP A 51 4.74 9.11 -3.81
C ASP A 51 5.02 9.84 -5.13
N GLY A 52 5.80 10.92 -5.06
CA GLY A 52 6.07 11.75 -6.23
C GLY A 52 6.87 11.05 -7.32
N GLU A 53 7.47 9.91 -7.02
CA GLU A 53 8.26 9.13 -7.98
C GLU A 53 7.46 7.93 -8.51
N GLY A 54 6.18 7.80 -8.13
CA GLY A 54 5.33 6.72 -8.59
C GLY A 54 5.46 5.43 -7.78
N ILE A 55 6.17 5.46 -6.66
CA ILE A 55 6.31 4.30 -5.78
C ILE A 55 4.99 4.07 -5.05
N VAL A 56 4.54 2.83 -5.03
CA VAL A 56 3.21 2.44 -4.55
C VAL A 56 3.32 1.73 -3.20
N TYR A 57 2.61 2.25 -2.21
CA TYR A 57 2.57 1.70 -0.86
C TYR A 57 1.19 1.11 -0.63
N VAL A 58 1.14 -0.15 -0.15
CA VAL A 58 -0.11 -0.88 0.06
C VAL A 58 -0.17 -1.40 1.49
N SER A 59 -1.22 -1.06 2.22
CA SER A 59 -1.45 -1.62 3.55
C SER A 59 -2.32 -2.88 3.43
N GLU A 60 -1.96 -3.92 4.16
CA GLU A 60 -2.68 -5.18 4.16
C GLU A 60 -3.25 -5.48 5.54
N TYR A 61 -4.57 -5.39 5.63
CA TYR A 61 -5.29 -5.67 6.87
C TYR A 61 -5.08 -7.11 7.34
N GLY A 62 -5.03 -8.06 6.40
CA GLY A 62 -4.94 -9.48 6.75
C GLY A 62 -3.55 -9.97 7.10
N ASN A 63 -2.50 -9.26 6.68
CA ASN A 63 -1.11 -9.67 6.93
C ASN A 63 -0.37 -8.72 7.88
N ASP A 64 -1.03 -7.70 8.40
CA ASP A 64 -0.44 -6.73 9.34
C ASP A 64 0.88 -6.17 8.82
N ARG A 65 0.87 -5.70 7.56
CA ARG A 65 2.10 -5.19 6.93
C ARG A 65 1.82 -4.12 5.88
N ILE A 66 2.89 -3.46 5.46
CA ILE A 66 2.89 -2.54 4.32
C ILE A 66 3.84 -3.12 3.29
N GLN A 67 3.39 -3.24 2.03
CA GLN A 67 4.27 -3.62 0.93
C GLN A 67 4.51 -2.41 0.02
N VAL A 68 5.69 -2.36 -0.58
CA VAL A 68 6.11 -1.25 -1.43
C VAL A 68 6.46 -1.81 -2.81
N PHE A 69 5.91 -1.18 -3.85
CA PHE A 69 6.07 -1.62 -5.24
C PHE A 69 6.53 -0.48 -6.12
N ASP A 70 7.21 -0.81 -7.21
CA ASP A 70 7.53 0.18 -8.23
C ASP A 70 6.28 0.49 -9.07
N PRO A 71 6.34 1.48 -9.99
CA PRO A 71 5.15 1.84 -10.78
C PRO A 71 4.62 0.72 -11.67
N GLN A 72 5.40 -0.33 -11.92
CA GLN A 72 5.00 -1.45 -12.75
C GLN A 72 4.43 -2.61 -11.93
N GLY A 73 4.38 -2.46 -10.61
CA GLY A 73 3.87 -3.50 -9.73
C GLY A 73 4.90 -4.51 -9.28
N ARG A 74 6.20 -4.20 -9.44
CA ARG A 74 7.26 -5.07 -8.95
C ARG A 74 7.51 -4.82 -7.47
N PHE A 75 7.61 -5.89 -6.70
CA PHE A 75 7.89 -5.80 -5.28
C PHE A 75 9.27 -5.18 -5.03
N LEU A 76 9.34 -4.20 -4.13
CA LEU A 76 10.59 -3.56 -3.73
C LEU A 76 10.98 -3.93 -2.31
N ARG A 77 10.08 -3.78 -1.36
CA ARG A 77 10.32 -4.07 0.05
C ARG A 77 9.02 -4.13 0.82
N LYS A 78 9.12 -4.53 2.09
CA LYS A 78 7.94 -4.60 2.96
C LYS A 78 8.33 -4.21 4.37
N TRP A 79 7.35 -3.72 5.12
CA TRP A 79 7.45 -3.47 6.56
C TRP A 79 6.43 -4.39 7.21
N GLU A 80 6.90 -5.39 7.92
CA GLU A 80 5.99 -6.33 8.57
C GLU A 80 6.49 -6.68 9.96
N SER A 81 5.61 -6.50 10.96
CA SER A 81 5.85 -6.92 12.31
C SER A 81 4.56 -6.74 13.06
N GLU A 82 3.85 -7.82 13.33
CA GLU A 82 2.62 -7.75 14.10
C GLU A 82 2.90 -7.36 15.54
N GLY A 83 2.11 -6.43 16.09
CA GLY A 83 2.26 -6.05 17.48
C GLY A 83 1.86 -4.60 17.71
N ASN A 84 2.24 -4.09 18.89
CA ASN A 84 1.90 -2.73 19.29
C ASN A 84 3.13 -1.87 19.63
N GLY A 85 4.34 -2.35 19.32
CA GLY A 85 5.55 -1.58 19.49
C GLY A 85 5.77 -0.58 18.36
N ASP A 86 6.88 0.15 18.43
CA ASP A 86 7.23 1.08 17.35
C ASP A 86 7.54 0.30 16.08
N GLY A 87 6.90 0.71 14.97
CA GLY A 87 7.09 0.03 13.69
C GLY A 87 6.35 -1.28 13.56
N GLU A 88 5.56 -1.67 14.56
CA GLU A 88 4.70 -2.84 14.48
C GLU A 88 3.28 -2.43 14.13
N PHE A 89 2.52 -3.33 13.52
CA PHE A 89 1.16 -3.04 13.07
C PHE A 89 0.15 -4.07 13.56
N SER A 90 -1.08 -3.61 13.70
CA SER A 90 -2.22 -4.49 13.88
C SER A 90 -3.36 -3.96 13.02
N GLN A 91 -3.67 -4.68 11.95
CA GLN A 91 -4.75 -4.30 11.04
C GLN A 91 -4.60 -2.89 10.47
N PRO A 92 -3.45 -2.61 9.79
CA PRO A 92 -3.28 -1.29 9.17
C PRO A 92 -4.29 -1.09 8.04
N GLN A 93 -4.81 0.12 7.89
CA GLN A 93 -5.81 0.40 6.87
C GLN A 93 -5.42 1.53 5.93
N GLY A 94 -5.44 2.76 6.41
CA GLY A 94 -5.24 3.91 5.56
C GLY A 94 -3.77 4.28 5.43
N LEU A 95 -3.42 4.79 4.28
CA LEU A 95 -2.09 5.31 3.98
C LEU A 95 -2.20 6.68 3.36
N ALA A 96 -1.28 7.56 3.71
CA ALA A 96 -1.12 8.86 3.05
C ALA A 96 0.35 9.22 3.03
N ILE A 97 0.76 9.99 2.04
CA ILE A 97 2.16 10.42 1.89
C ILE A 97 2.17 11.93 1.77
N ASP A 98 3.01 12.60 2.56
CA ASP A 98 3.11 14.05 2.49
C ASP A 98 4.13 14.50 1.43
N SER A 99 4.33 15.81 1.30
CA SER A 99 5.22 16.36 0.27
C SER A 99 6.68 16.04 0.51
N ASP A 100 7.05 15.65 1.72
CA ASP A 100 8.42 15.24 2.04
C ASP A 100 8.63 13.74 1.82
N GLY A 101 7.59 13.01 1.42
CA GLY A 101 7.67 11.57 1.22
C GLY A 101 7.47 10.75 2.47
N ASP A 102 7.10 11.37 3.59
CA ASP A 102 6.82 10.62 4.81
C ASP A 102 5.49 9.90 4.68
N VAL A 103 5.45 8.65 5.17
CA VAL A 103 4.31 7.76 5.02
C VAL A 103 3.56 7.66 6.34
N TYR A 104 2.28 8.00 6.31
CA TYR A 104 1.39 7.97 7.46
C TYR A 104 0.50 6.74 7.36
N VAL A 105 0.45 5.94 8.41
CA VAL A 105 -0.30 4.69 8.44
C VAL A 105 -1.31 4.73 9.58
N SER A 106 -2.59 4.50 9.28
CA SER A 106 -3.57 4.31 10.33
C SER A 106 -3.48 2.86 10.81
N ASP A 107 -3.02 2.68 12.04
CA ASP A 107 -2.81 1.38 12.66
C ASP A 107 -4.06 1.08 13.49
N GLN A 108 -5.11 0.62 12.82
CA GLN A 108 -6.45 0.55 13.39
C GLN A 108 -6.53 -0.30 14.65
N GLY A 109 -5.92 -1.48 14.63
CA GLY A 109 -5.99 -2.39 15.77
C GLY A 109 -5.34 -1.84 17.02
N ASN A 110 -4.42 -0.87 16.88
CA ASN A 110 -3.73 -0.24 18.01
C ASN A 110 -4.19 1.19 18.27
N HIS A 111 -5.21 1.67 17.54
CA HIS A 111 -5.82 2.99 17.75
C HIS A 111 -4.80 4.13 17.66
N ARG A 112 -3.95 4.11 16.62
CA ARG A 112 -2.88 5.11 16.50
C ARG A 112 -2.52 5.37 15.04
N ILE A 113 -1.77 6.45 14.82
CA ILE A 113 -1.17 6.79 13.54
C ILE A 113 0.34 6.61 13.68
N LEU A 114 0.94 5.92 12.74
CA LEU A 114 2.40 5.79 12.68
C LEU A 114 2.92 6.59 11.49
N VAL A 115 4.10 7.17 11.64
CA VAL A 115 4.75 7.93 10.58
C VAL A 115 6.11 7.31 10.31
N PHE A 116 6.37 7.00 9.04
CA PHE A 116 7.63 6.39 8.62
C PHE A 116 8.33 7.31 7.64
N LYS A 117 9.65 7.40 7.74
CA LYS A 117 10.48 8.06 6.74
C LYS A 117 11.06 6.97 5.85
N PRO A 118 10.64 6.89 4.59
CA PRO A 118 11.19 5.86 3.72
C PRO A 118 12.68 6.09 3.53
N THR A 119 13.44 5.02 3.67
CA THR A 119 14.86 5.08 3.34
C THR A 119 15.02 4.75 1.87
N VAL A 120 15.88 5.48 1.23
CA VAL A 120 16.14 5.33 -0.20
C VAL A 120 17.12 4.19 -0.44
#